data_e13d336b72f780e76dc253a3bc3e01e3
#
_entry.id   e13d336b72f780e76dc253a3bc3e01e3
#
_cell.length_a   1.000
_cell.length_b   1.000
_cell.length_c   1.000
_cell.angle_alpha   90.00
_cell.angle_beta   90.00
_cell.angle_gamma   90.00
#
_symmetry.space_group_name_H-M   'P 1'
#
loop_
_entity.id
_entity.type
_entity.pdbx_description
1 polymer ?
#
loop_
_entity_poly.entity_id
_entity_poly.type
_entity_poly.pdbx_seq_one_letter_code
_entity_poly.pdbx_strand_id
1 'polypeptide(L)'
;MIGITTITEDSNYGNRLQNYAVQSFLEKLGVEAGTIVYKTPFIRKLKNFVKILLGRRKFVFIHKKRDAAFYRFNKKYFKLIRIRESHLDDLCDKLDNVVCGSDQIWNFTFPVARDNTVLFFAKFVEPEKRIAFSASIGTDDILEDYRQCFIDGINGMKAISVREERGREIIKELTGRDVPVTVDPTLLLSRGEWREIEKKPSFVGENDRYLLTYFLGGCSEEVRDYIEGIAQANELKVIDLYNEFLDKSQIENKKWFAADPGEFAWLIEHCELMMTDSFHGCVFSIINEVPFRCFKRGGNVANMSSRMNTLFGKLNISDWCIGDITESSEHVFYKDYTGVKDIIEKEKAFAYKYLKGALNIE
;
A
#
# COMPACT_ATOMS: atom_id res chain seq x y z
N MET A 1 23.88 5.65 5.71
CA MET A 1 22.82 4.89 4.99
C MET A 1 21.57 4.84 5.85
N ILE A 2 20.37 4.98 5.24
CA ILE A 2 19.08 4.90 5.95
C ILE A 2 18.44 3.51 5.79
N GLY A 3 18.01 2.93 6.91
CA GLY A 3 17.19 1.71 6.90
C GLY A 3 15.71 2.04 6.75
N ILE A 4 15.00 1.35 5.86
CA ILE A 4 13.53 1.45 5.74
C ILE A 4 12.91 0.22 6.36
N THR A 5 11.95 0.40 7.27
CA THR A 5 11.16 -0.69 7.85
C THR A 5 9.70 -0.51 7.50
N THR A 6 9.13 -1.49 6.81
CA THR A 6 7.72 -1.50 6.39
C THR A 6 7.23 -2.92 6.22
N ILE A 7 5.94 -3.10 5.95
CA ILE A 7 5.40 -4.41 5.59
C ILE A 7 6.00 -4.83 4.24
N THR A 8 6.65 -6.00 4.20
CA THR A 8 7.38 -6.50 3.03
C THR A 8 6.76 -7.76 2.43
N GLU A 9 5.44 -7.92 2.55
CA GLU A 9 4.74 -9.05 1.96
C GLU A 9 4.79 -8.99 0.43
N ASP A 10 5.12 -10.13 -0.18
CA ASP A 10 5.30 -10.25 -1.62
C ASP A 10 3.97 -10.39 -2.39
N SER A 11 2.85 -9.99 -1.77
CA SER A 11 1.52 -10.28 -2.30
C SER A 11 0.60 -9.07 -2.45
N ASN A 12 0.99 -7.90 -1.95
CA ASN A 12 0.19 -6.69 -2.02
C ASN A 12 0.89 -5.61 -2.86
N TYR A 13 0.22 -5.15 -3.91
CA TYR A 13 0.75 -4.11 -4.81
C TYR A 13 1.11 -2.84 -4.04
N GLY A 14 0.19 -2.37 -3.18
CA GLY A 14 0.39 -1.17 -2.40
C GLY A 14 1.59 -1.23 -1.47
N ASN A 15 1.83 -2.37 -0.80
CA ASN A 15 3.03 -2.54 0.03
C ASN A 15 4.32 -2.33 -0.75
N ARG A 16 4.38 -2.86 -1.98
CA ARG A 16 5.59 -2.71 -2.79
C ARG A 16 5.75 -1.31 -3.34
N LEU A 17 4.66 -0.72 -3.84
CA LEU A 17 4.70 0.60 -4.46
C LEU A 17 4.98 1.71 -3.44
N GLN A 18 4.38 1.66 -2.24
CA GLN A 18 4.71 2.63 -1.19
C GLN A 18 6.16 2.49 -0.70
N ASN A 19 6.68 1.26 -0.58
CA ASN A 19 8.07 1.03 -0.21
C ASN A 19 9.03 1.58 -1.28
N TYR A 20 8.74 1.33 -2.56
CA TYR A 20 9.48 1.92 -3.67
C TYR A 20 9.47 3.46 -3.61
N ALA A 21 8.30 4.04 -3.34
CA ALA A 21 8.16 5.48 -3.24
C ALA A 21 9.00 6.07 -2.09
N VAL A 22 9.00 5.43 -0.90
CA VAL A 22 9.86 5.86 0.23
C VAL A 22 11.33 5.78 -0.14
N GLN A 23 11.78 4.65 -0.73
CA GLN A 23 13.17 4.50 -1.15
C GLN A 23 13.56 5.57 -2.18
N SER A 24 12.76 5.75 -3.24
CA SER A 24 13.01 6.74 -4.29
C SER A 24 13.01 8.16 -3.74
N PHE A 25 12.11 8.47 -2.81
CA PHE A 25 12.04 9.78 -2.19
C PHE A 25 13.27 10.09 -1.33
N LEU A 26 13.77 9.13 -0.56
CA LEU A 26 15.02 9.26 0.20
C LEU A 26 16.23 9.41 -0.73
N GLU A 27 16.29 8.67 -1.83
CA GLU A 27 17.35 8.79 -2.82
C GLU A 27 17.38 10.20 -3.48
N LYS A 28 16.22 10.81 -3.72
CA LYS A 28 16.12 12.23 -4.19
C LYS A 28 16.62 13.23 -3.17
N LEU A 29 16.55 12.91 -1.87
CA LEU A 29 17.19 13.71 -0.82
C LEU A 29 18.73 13.54 -0.78
N GLY A 30 19.30 12.74 -1.68
CA GLY A 30 20.73 12.47 -1.77
C GLY A 30 21.24 11.47 -0.74
N VAL A 31 20.34 10.69 -0.10
CA VAL A 31 20.71 9.72 0.92
C VAL A 31 20.56 8.29 0.42
N GLU A 32 21.53 7.44 0.69
CA GLU A 32 21.43 6.03 0.38
C GLU A 32 20.44 5.35 1.34
N ALA A 33 19.45 4.63 0.79
CA ALA A 33 18.43 3.94 1.56
C ALA A 33 18.28 2.48 1.14
N GLY A 34 17.90 1.63 2.08
CA GLY A 34 17.60 0.22 1.81
C GLY A 34 16.56 -0.36 2.76
N THR A 35 15.73 -1.26 2.24
CA THR A 35 14.66 -1.89 3.03
C THR A 35 15.22 -3.06 3.84
N ILE A 36 15.01 -3.01 5.15
CA ILE A 36 15.41 -4.07 6.08
C ILE A 36 14.40 -5.22 5.97
N VAL A 37 14.91 -6.41 5.68
CA VAL A 37 14.10 -7.63 5.57
C VAL A 37 14.75 -8.78 6.33
N TYR A 38 13.93 -9.55 7.04
CA TYR A 38 14.42 -10.75 7.69
C TYR A 38 14.76 -11.86 6.68
N LYS A 39 15.89 -12.52 6.89
CA LYS A 39 16.25 -13.74 6.16
C LYS A 39 15.26 -14.85 6.55
N THR A 40 14.43 -15.30 5.61
CA THR A 40 13.50 -16.39 5.86
C THR A 40 14.26 -17.68 6.20
N PRO A 41 14.00 -18.30 7.38
CA PRO A 41 14.64 -19.56 7.74
C PRO A 41 14.37 -20.66 6.71
N PHE A 42 15.35 -21.50 6.41
CA PHE A 42 15.25 -22.57 5.42
C PHE A 42 14.06 -23.53 5.70
N ILE A 43 13.82 -23.84 6.98
CA ILE A 43 12.70 -24.69 7.44
C ILE A 43 11.33 -24.08 7.04
N ARG A 44 11.18 -22.75 7.13
CA ARG A 44 9.93 -22.07 6.73
C ARG A 44 9.72 -22.14 5.21
N LYS A 45 10.80 -22.02 4.44
CA LYS A 45 10.76 -22.21 2.97
C LYS A 45 10.34 -23.62 2.60
N LEU A 46 10.88 -24.64 3.31
CA LEU A 46 10.54 -26.04 3.08
C LEU A 46 9.08 -26.35 3.46
N LYS A 47 8.57 -25.84 4.59
CA LYS A 47 7.16 -25.97 4.99
C LYS A 47 6.22 -25.31 3.97
N ASN A 48 6.55 -24.16 3.45
CA ASN A 48 5.76 -23.50 2.42
C ASN A 48 5.78 -24.29 1.11
N PHE A 49 6.93 -24.85 0.71
CA PHE A 49 7.04 -25.72 -0.45
C PHE A 49 6.16 -26.99 -0.34
N VAL A 50 6.13 -27.63 0.82
CA VAL A 50 5.26 -28.80 1.07
C VAL A 50 3.79 -28.41 1.04
N LYS A 51 3.39 -27.27 1.63
CA LYS A 51 2.02 -26.77 1.56
C LYS A 51 1.58 -26.51 0.11
N ILE A 52 2.47 -26.00 -0.72
CA ILE A 52 2.22 -25.76 -2.15
C ILE A 52 2.04 -27.09 -2.91
N LEU A 53 2.84 -28.11 -2.60
CA LEU A 53 2.71 -29.45 -3.23
C LEU A 53 1.41 -30.16 -2.87
N LEU A 54 0.89 -29.95 -1.66
CA LEU A 54 -0.35 -30.54 -1.16
C LEU A 54 -1.62 -29.76 -1.56
N GLY A 55 -1.46 -28.55 -2.13
CA GLY A 55 -2.56 -27.68 -2.56
C GLY A 55 -3.13 -28.00 -3.95
N ARG A 56 -4.42 -27.73 -4.15
CA ARG A 56 -5.14 -28.00 -5.41
C ARG A 56 -4.56 -27.27 -6.62
N ARG A 57 -4.30 -27.97 -7.72
CA ARG A 57 -3.48 -27.55 -8.89
C ARG A 57 -3.81 -26.20 -9.55
N LYS A 58 -5.07 -25.81 -9.71
CA LYS A 58 -5.44 -24.55 -10.41
C LYS A 58 -5.12 -23.29 -9.63
N PHE A 59 -5.42 -23.30 -8.33
CA PHE A 59 -5.15 -22.22 -7.39
C PHE A 59 -3.66 -21.94 -7.25
N VAL A 60 -2.88 -23.02 -7.17
CA VAL A 60 -1.41 -23.00 -7.09
C VAL A 60 -0.75 -22.29 -8.28
N PHE A 61 -1.36 -22.34 -9.48
CA PHE A 61 -0.73 -21.79 -10.68
C PHE A 61 -0.76 -20.25 -10.73
N ILE A 62 -1.93 -19.63 -10.48
CA ILE A 62 -2.03 -18.17 -10.51
C ILE A 62 -1.25 -17.53 -9.36
N HIS A 63 -1.26 -18.17 -8.19
CA HIS A 63 -0.48 -17.77 -7.02
C HIS A 63 1.02 -17.79 -7.33
N LYS A 64 1.55 -18.89 -7.85
CA LYS A 64 2.96 -19.00 -8.25
C LYS A 64 3.37 -17.99 -9.33
N LYS A 65 2.49 -17.75 -10.31
CA LYS A 65 2.74 -16.75 -11.36
C LYS A 65 2.88 -15.35 -10.75
N ARG A 66 2.02 -15.02 -9.81
CA ARG A 66 2.04 -13.74 -9.08
C ARG A 66 3.28 -13.61 -8.20
N ASP A 67 3.58 -14.62 -7.37
CA ASP A 67 4.77 -14.63 -6.51
C ASP A 67 6.06 -14.45 -7.32
N ALA A 68 6.17 -15.13 -8.47
CA ALA A 68 7.32 -14.98 -9.36
C ALA A 68 7.41 -13.58 -9.97
N ALA A 69 6.27 -12.93 -10.24
CA ALA A 69 6.21 -11.57 -10.76
C ALA A 69 6.68 -10.56 -9.70
N PHE A 70 6.17 -10.66 -8.47
CA PHE A 70 6.61 -9.84 -7.33
C PHE A 70 8.09 -10.05 -7.01
N TYR A 71 8.57 -11.29 -6.99
CA TYR A 71 10.00 -11.58 -6.76
C TYR A 71 10.90 -10.88 -7.78
N ARG A 72 10.54 -10.92 -9.09
CA ARG A 72 11.30 -10.23 -10.14
C ARG A 72 11.30 -8.72 -9.94
N PHE A 73 10.13 -8.15 -9.62
CA PHE A 73 9.99 -6.73 -9.30
C PHE A 73 10.87 -6.32 -8.12
N ASN A 74 10.77 -7.05 -7.00
CA ASN A 74 11.56 -6.78 -5.81
C ASN A 74 13.07 -6.85 -6.08
N LYS A 75 13.51 -7.87 -6.85
CA LYS A 75 14.94 -8.02 -7.20
C LYS A 75 15.46 -6.86 -8.06
N LYS A 76 14.61 -6.28 -8.90
CA LYS A 76 15.00 -5.21 -9.83
C LYS A 76 15.04 -3.84 -9.15
N TYR A 77 14.07 -3.54 -8.28
CA TYR A 77 13.82 -2.19 -7.83
C TYR A 77 14.19 -1.90 -6.38
N PHE A 78 14.40 -2.94 -5.53
CA PHE A 78 14.71 -2.70 -4.14
C PHE A 78 16.17 -2.96 -3.78
N LYS A 79 16.73 -2.03 -2.98
CA LYS A 79 17.94 -2.26 -2.21
C LYS A 79 17.55 -2.92 -0.88
N LEU A 80 17.83 -4.22 -0.73
CA LEU A 80 17.42 -5.00 0.44
C LEU A 80 18.56 -5.23 1.40
N ILE A 81 18.39 -4.79 2.65
CA ILE A 81 19.27 -5.09 3.78
C ILE A 81 18.78 -6.38 4.42
N ARG A 82 19.41 -7.52 4.06
CA ARG A 82 19.01 -8.85 4.54
C ARG A 82 19.72 -9.21 5.83
N ILE A 83 18.97 -9.31 6.93
CA ILE A 83 19.49 -9.59 8.27
C ILE A 83 18.78 -10.79 8.91
N ARG A 84 19.43 -11.50 9.83
CA ARG A 84 18.73 -12.43 10.72
C ARG A 84 18.17 -11.63 11.88
N GLU A 85 17.00 -11.99 12.39
CA GLU A 85 16.38 -11.32 13.54
C GLU A 85 17.33 -11.24 14.74
N SER A 86 18.06 -12.33 15.03
CA SER A 86 19.05 -12.41 16.11
C SER A 86 20.31 -11.53 15.92
N HIS A 87 20.44 -10.84 14.79
CA HIS A 87 21.55 -9.97 14.44
C HIS A 87 21.09 -8.56 14.07
N LEU A 88 19.87 -8.21 14.47
CA LEU A 88 19.28 -6.90 14.13
C LEU A 88 20.12 -5.75 14.72
N ASP A 89 20.66 -5.95 15.92
CA ASP A 89 21.51 -4.98 16.60
C ASP A 89 22.81 -4.68 15.83
N ASP A 90 23.29 -5.60 14.97
CA ASP A 90 24.47 -5.36 14.10
C ASP A 90 24.26 -4.20 13.11
N LEU A 91 23.02 -3.73 12.95
CA LEU A 91 22.68 -2.58 12.10
C LEU A 91 22.78 -1.24 12.83
N CYS A 92 22.85 -1.23 14.17
CA CYS A 92 22.82 -0.01 14.97
C CYS A 92 23.89 1.00 14.54
N ASP A 93 25.14 0.52 14.37
CA ASP A 93 26.30 1.35 13.99
C ASP A 93 26.40 1.60 12.48
N LYS A 94 25.66 0.84 11.67
CA LYS A 94 25.69 0.93 10.19
C LYS A 94 24.65 1.88 9.63
N LEU A 95 23.64 2.20 10.41
CA LEU A 95 22.54 3.05 10.01
C LEU A 95 22.61 4.41 10.69
N ASP A 96 22.52 5.47 9.89
CA ASP A 96 22.42 6.84 10.39
C ASP A 96 21.03 7.10 10.96
N ASN A 97 19.99 6.61 10.29
CA ASN A 97 18.61 6.66 10.73
C ASN A 97 17.84 5.44 10.23
N VAL A 98 16.67 5.19 10.85
CA VAL A 98 15.68 4.21 10.39
C VAL A 98 14.35 4.93 10.16
N VAL A 99 13.81 4.80 8.96
CA VAL A 99 12.49 5.33 8.56
C VAL A 99 11.49 4.19 8.61
N CYS A 100 10.55 4.27 9.55
CA CYS A 100 9.45 3.34 9.74
C CYS A 100 8.23 3.80 8.97
N GLY A 101 7.71 2.96 8.11
CA GLY A 101 6.52 3.27 7.30
C GLY A 101 6.88 3.35 5.79
N SER A 102 5.99 3.66 4.99
CA SER A 102 4.55 3.88 5.19
C SER A 102 3.81 2.53 5.46
N ASP A 103 2.51 2.48 5.11
CA ASP A 103 1.64 1.34 5.30
C ASP A 103 1.24 1.06 6.77
N GLN A 104 0.41 0.05 6.97
CA GLN A 104 -0.24 -0.28 8.24
C GLN A 104 0.68 -1.01 9.22
N ILE A 105 1.89 -0.48 9.42
CA ILE A 105 2.91 -1.08 10.31
C ILE A 105 2.47 -1.09 11.77
N TRP A 106 1.49 -0.28 12.14
CA TRP A 106 0.93 -0.18 13.49
C TRP A 106 -0.50 -0.71 13.61
N ASN A 107 -0.97 -1.44 12.59
CA ASN A 107 -2.25 -2.13 12.64
C ASN A 107 -2.12 -3.48 13.34
N PHE A 108 -2.31 -3.50 14.64
CA PHE A 108 -2.19 -4.72 15.45
C PHE A 108 -3.31 -5.75 15.23
N THR A 109 -4.29 -5.50 14.36
CA THR A 109 -5.19 -6.56 13.90
C THR A 109 -4.46 -7.54 12.97
N PHE A 110 -3.35 -7.10 12.34
CA PHE A 110 -2.52 -7.94 11.49
C PHE A 110 -1.42 -8.66 12.27
N PRO A 111 -1.25 -9.98 12.08
CA PRO A 111 -0.15 -10.73 12.69
C PRO A 111 1.22 -10.12 12.39
N VAL A 112 1.45 -9.65 11.16
CA VAL A 112 2.73 -9.07 10.75
C VAL A 112 3.10 -7.83 11.59
N ALA A 113 2.15 -7.01 11.99
CA ALA A 113 2.43 -5.87 12.86
C ALA A 113 2.77 -6.31 14.29
N ARG A 114 2.02 -7.31 14.81
CA ARG A 114 2.27 -7.87 16.15
C ARG A 114 3.63 -8.54 16.26
N ASP A 115 4.00 -9.33 15.26
CA ASP A 115 5.23 -10.12 15.24
C ASP A 115 6.49 -9.29 14.98
N ASN A 116 6.36 -8.05 14.50
CA ASN A 116 7.48 -7.20 14.07
C ASN A 116 7.54 -5.84 14.81
N THR A 117 7.08 -5.76 16.04
CA THR A 117 7.08 -4.49 16.82
C THR A 117 8.48 -3.89 16.97
N VAL A 118 9.52 -4.73 17.18
CA VAL A 118 10.92 -4.27 17.26
C VAL A 118 11.35 -3.59 15.96
N LEU A 119 10.97 -4.18 14.82
CA LEU A 119 11.30 -3.65 13.49
C LEU A 119 10.51 -2.39 13.17
N PHE A 120 9.19 -2.39 13.44
CA PHE A 120 8.27 -1.31 13.04
C PHE A 120 8.29 -0.09 13.97
N PHE A 121 8.91 -0.19 15.14
CA PHE A 121 9.27 0.93 15.99
C PHE A 121 10.79 1.21 16.00
N ALA A 122 11.56 0.52 15.15
CA ALA A 122 13.01 0.63 15.06
C ALA A 122 13.72 0.50 16.44
N LYS A 123 13.21 -0.37 17.33
CA LYS A 123 13.72 -0.52 18.72
C LYS A 123 15.16 -1.03 18.80
N PHE A 124 15.74 -1.47 17.69
CA PHE A 124 17.12 -1.95 17.55
C PHE A 124 18.16 -0.85 17.27
N VAL A 125 17.73 0.40 17.16
CA VAL A 125 18.63 1.56 17.07
C VAL A 125 18.28 2.57 18.16
N GLU A 126 19.18 3.53 18.41
CA GLU A 126 18.95 4.59 19.39
C GLU A 126 17.74 5.46 19.05
N PRO A 127 17.02 6.02 20.05
CA PRO A 127 15.82 6.83 19.84
C PRO A 127 15.99 7.97 18.83
N GLU A 128 17.16 8.59 18.82
CA GLU A 128 17.53 9.72 17.95
C GLU A 128 17.62 9.35 16.47
N LYS A 129 17.70 8.04 16.18
CA LYS A 129 17.73 7.49 14.82
C LYS A 129 16.36 7.04 14.30
N ARG A 130 15.31 7.02 15.16
CA ARG A 130 13.98 6.46 14.86
C ARG A 130 13.06 7.51 14.29
N ILE A 131 12.63 7.32 13.06
CA ILE A 131 11.73 8.25 12.35
C ILE A 131 10.53 7.44 11.81
N ALA A 132 9.31 7.91 12.02
CA ALA A 132 8.14 7.36 11.33
C ALA A 132 7.70 8.33 10.23
N PHE A 133 7.50 7.81 9.03
CA PHE A 133 7.06 8.58 7.88
C PHE A 133 5.79 7.99 7.26
N SER A 134 4.71 8.77 7.30
CA SER A 134 3.38 8.36 6.83
C SER A 134 2.95 7.00 7.35
N ALA A 135 3.33 6.66 8.59
CA ALA A 135 2.95 5.38 9.19
C ALA A 135 1.43 5.31 9.39
N SER A 136 0.85 4.11 9.22
CA SER A 136 -0.59 3.92 9.32
C SER A 136 -0.95 2.97 10.46
N ILE A 137 -1.96 3.34 11.25
CA ILE A 137 -2.62 2.50 12.24
C ILE A 137 -3.74 1.70 11.56
N GLY A 138 -4.50 2.34 10.67
CA GLY A 138 -5.52 1.71 9.83
C GLY A 138 -6.72 1.13 10.58
N THR A 139 -6.88 1.45 11.86
CA THR A 139 -7.99 1.08 12.75
C THR A 139 -8.43 2.29 13.56
N ASP A 140 -9.61 2.23 14.16
CA ASP A 140 -10.18 3.32 14.95
C ASP A 140 -9.62 3.37 16.39
N ASP A 141 -8.94 2.31 16.86
CA ASP A 141 -8.26 2.23 18.16
C ASP A 141 -7.13 1.19 18.14
N ILE A 142 -6.26 1.22 19.15
CA ILE A 142 -5.22 0.22 19.40
C ILE A 142 -5.79 -0.91 20.25
N LEU A 143 -5.54 -2.16 19.85
CA LEU A 143 -5.90 -3.34 20.63
C LEU A 143 -5.31 -3.21 22.05
N GLU A 144 -6.11 -3.49 23.08
CA GLU A 144 -5.74 -3.30 24.50
C GLU A 144 -4.41 -3.98 24.84
N ASP A 145 -4.22 -5.22 24.41
CA ASP A 145 -2.99 -5.99 24.67
C ASP A 145 -1.71 -5.35 24.06
N TYR A 146 -1.88 -4.44 23.09
CA TYR A 146 -0.76 -3.77 22.40
C TYR A 146 -0.65 -2.29 22.77
N ARG A 147 -1.55 -1.73 23.59
CA ARG A 147 -1.60 -0.31 23.93
C ARG A 147 -0.31 0.19 24.55
N GLN A 148 0.22 -0.52 25.55
CA GLN A 148 1.48 -0.13 26.20
C GLN A 148 2.66 -0.24 25.23
N CYS A 149 2.73 -1.32 24.44
CA CYS A 149 3.78 -1.49 23.43
C CYS A 149 3.78 -0.35 22.39
N PHE A 150 2.58 0.12 22.01
CA PHE A 150 2.39 1.25 21.10
C PHE A 150 2.86 2.56 21.75
N ILE A 151 2.42 2.86 22.98
CA ILE A 151 2.83 4.06 23.74
C ILE A 151 4.35 4.13 23.86
N ASP A 152 4.99 3.05 24.29
CA ASP A 152 6.46 2.98 24.42
C ASP A 152 7.16 3.17 23.08
N GLY A 153 6.61 2.57 22.02
CA GLY A 153 7.13 2.70 20.68
C GLY A 153 7.07 4.14 20.16
N ILE A 154 5.92 4.80 20.31
CA ILE A 154 5.70 6.19 19.90
C ILE A 154 6.60 7.15 20.71
N ASN A 155 6.68 6.98 22.04
CA ASN A 155 7.51 7.83 22.89
C ASN A 155 9.01 7.69 22.60
N GLY A 156 9.44 6.52 22.12
CA GLY A 156 10.82 6.27 21.72
C GLY A 156 11.20 6.78 20.33
N MET A 157 10.33 7.48 19.60
CA MET A 157 10.65 8.00 18.28
C MET A 157 11.07 9.47 18.30
N LYS A 158 12.14 9.79 17.55
CA LYS A 158 12.63 11.15 17.32
C LYS A 158 11.59 12.02 16.60
N ALA A 159 11.07 11.52 15.49
CA ALA A 159 10.09 12.22 14.67
C ALA A 159 9.02 11.26 14.16
N ILE A 160 7.77 11.74 14.08
CA ILE A 160 6.63 10.93 13.66
C ILE A 160 5.78 11.74 12.70
N SER A 161 5.38 11.12 11.58
CA SER A 161 4.21 11.50 10.82
C SER A 161 3.35 10.28 10.53
N VAL A 162 2.05 10.48 10.47
CA VAL A 162 1.06 9.43 10.17
C VAL A 162 0.33 9.74 8.87
N ARG A 163 -0.36 8.73 8.32
CA ARG A 163 -1.04 8.85 7.02
C ARG A 163 -2.50 9.27 7.15
N GLU A 164 -3.13 9.08 8.30
CA GLU A 164 -4.54 9.37 8.54
C GLU A 164 -4.78 10.21 9.81
N GLU A 165 -5.81 11.05 9.78
CA GLU A 165 -6.21 11.90 10.92
C GLU A 165 -6.53 11.07 12.16
N ARG A 166 -7.24 9.94 12.02
CA ARG A 166 -7.52 9.08 13.18
C ARG A 166 -6.25 8.56 13.83
N GLY A 167 -5.20 8.27 13.05
CA GLY A 167 -3.90 7.88 13.60
C GLY A 167 -3.25 9.00 14.43
N ARG A 168 -3.37 10.26 14.00
CA ARG A 168 -2.92 11.44 14.76
C ARG A 168 -3.68 11.58 16.08
N GLU A 169 -5.01 11.43 16.05
CA GLU A 169 -5.86 11.50 17.22
C GLU A 169 -5.48 10.42 18.24
N ILE A 170 -5.35 9.15 17.83
CA ILE A 170 -4.96 8.03 18.68
C ILE A 170 -3.60 8.31 19.36
N ILE A 171 -2.60 8.78 18.61
CA ILE A 171 -1.30 9.13 19.18
C ILE A 171 -1.45 10.23 20.22
N LYS A 172 -2.22 11.28 19.93
CA LYS A 172 -2.45 12.38 20.85
C LYS A 172 -3.20 11.94 22.12
N GLU A 173 -4.23 11.11 21.97
CA GLU A 173 -5.01 10.54 23.08
C GLU A 173 -4.14 9.69 24.02
N LEU A 174 -3.27 8.84 23.45
CA LEU A 174 -2.50 7.87 24.23
C LEU A 174 -1.16 8.42 24.76
N THR A 175 -0.55 9.40 24.09
CA THR A 175 0.81 9.85 24.41
C THR A 175 0.94 11.35 24.66
N GLY A 176 -0.10 12.13 24.36
CA GLY A 176 -0.06 13.59 24.41
C GLY A 176 0.71 14.24 23.22
N ARG A 177 1.37 13.45 22.35
CA ARG A 177 2.12 13.96 21.20
C ARG A 177 1.18 14.36 20.07
N ASP A 178 1.29 15.57 19.58
CA ASP A 178 0.60 16.03 18.37
C ASP A 178 1.55 15.87 17.17
N VAL A 179 1.17 15.07 16.16
CA VAL A 179 2.02 14.67 15.05
C VAL A 179 1.39 15.09 13.72
N PRO A 180 2.18 15.45 12.69
CA PRO A 180 1.63 15.83 11.39
C PRO A 180 1.04 14.60 10.66
N VAL A 181 0.01 14.88 9.83
CA VAL A 181 -0.55 13.93 8.86
C VAL A 181 0.01 14.23 7.49
N THR A 182 0.84 13.35 6.97
CA THR A 182 1.44 13.39 5.64
C THR A 182 0.68 12.47 4.69
N VAL A 183 0.72 12.75 3.39
CA VAL A 183 0.12 11.87 2.38
C VAL A 183 0.88 10.55 2.26
N ASP A 184 0.23 9.55 1.65
CA ASP A 184 0.92 8.30 1.29
C ASP A 184 2.13 8.59 0.38
N PRO A 185 3.29 7.97 0.60
CA PRO A 185 4.48 8.21 -0.19
C PRO A 185 4.30 7.98 -1.70
N THR A 186 3.34 7.18 -2.10
CA THR A 186 3.05 6.97 -3.53
C THR A 186 2.59 8.25 -4.23
N LEU A 187 1.98 9.20 -3.52
CA LEU A 187 1.64 10.53 -4.04
C LEU A 187 2.85 11.46 -4.19
N LEU A 188 4.00 11.13 -3.60
CA LEU A 188 5.21 11.95 -3.69
C LEU A 188 5.95 11.80 -5.01
N LEU A 189 5.70 10.73 -5.75
CA LEU A 189 6.22 10.51 -7.08
C LEU A 189 5.22 11.04 -8.12
N SER A 190 5.74 11.68 -9.15
CA SER A 190 4.95 12.14 -10.29
C SER A 190 4.54 10.96 -11.18
N ARG A 191 3.52 11.18 -12.02
CA ARG A 191 3.13 10.22 -13.07
C ARG A 191 4.31 9.81 -13.96
N GLY A 192 5.19 10.77 -14.32
CA GLY A 192 6.39 10.48 -15.13
C GLY A 192 7.35 9.52 -14.43
N GLU A 193 7.54 9.67 -13.12
CA GLU A 193 8.42 8.79 -12.34
C GLU A 193 7.81 7.40 -12.15
N TRP A 194 6.48 7.28 -12.04
CA TRP A 194 5.83 5.98 -12.00
C TRP A 194 5.98 5.23 -13.33
N ARG A 195 5.93 5.93 -14.47
CA ARG A 195 6.16 5.33 -15.80
C ARG A 195 7.53 4.69 -15.95
N GLU A 196 8.54 5.07 -15.16
CA GLU A 196 9.85 4.42 -15.19
C GLU A 196 9.83 2.95 -14.76
N ILE A 197 8.86 2.56 -13.94
CA ILE A 197 8.69 1.19 -13.47
C ILE A 197 7.50 0.47 -14.11
N GLU A 198 6.66 1.19 -14.84
CA GLU A 198 5.49 0.64 -15.50
C GLU A 198 5.87 -0.33 -16.61
N LYS A 199 4.99 -1.30 -16.81
CA LYS A 199 5.15 -2.31 -17.82
C LYS A 199 3.79 -2.81 -18.27
N LYS A 200 3.52 -2.77 -19.59
CA LYS A 200 2.31 -3.35 -20.17
C LYS A 200 2.25 -4.86 -19.90
N PRO A 201 1.19 -5.37 -19.27
CA PRO A 201 1.04 -6.81 -19.09
C PRO A 201 0.71 -7.52 -20.40
N SER A 202 1.24 -8.73 -20.56
CA SER A 202 1.09 -9.52 -21.79
C SER A 202 -0.34 -9.96 -22.11
N PHE A 203 -1.27 -9.86 -21.14
CA PHE A 203 -2.66 -10.24 -21.32
C PHE A 203 -3.57 -9.10 -21.81
N VAL A 204 -3.02 -7.89 -21.98
CA VAL A 204 -3.72 -6.72 -22.54
C VAL A 204 -3.32 -6.55 -24.00
N GLY A 205 -4.30 -6.63 -24.89
CA GLY A 205 -4.11 -6.37 -26.34
C GLY A 205 -3.80 -4.90 -26.63
N GLU A 206 -3.44 -4.58 -27.87
CA GLU A 206 -3.11 -3.20 -28.25
C GLU A 206 -4.34 -2.28 -28.24
N ASN A 207 -5.50 -2.81 -28.60
CA ASN A 207 -6.75 -2.07 -28.71
C ASN A 207 -7.76 -2.44 -27.60
N ASP A 208 -7.32 -3.13 -26.54
CA ASP A 208 -8.21 -3.48 -25.44
C ASP A 208 -8.63 -2.22 -24.69
N ARG A 209 -9.94 -1.93 -24.69
CA ARG A 209 -10.58 -0.99 -23.75
C ARG A 209 -11.09 -1.79 -22.56
N TYR A 210 -10.83 -1.34 -21.34
CA TYR A 210 -11.18 -2.16 -20.17
C TYR A 210 -11.55 -1.35 -18.93
N LEU A 211 -12.42 -1.98 -18.13
CA LEU A 211 -12.69 -1.67 -16.73
C LEU A 211 -11.78 -2.55 -15.87
N LEU A 212 -11.05 -1.94 -14.98
CA LEU A 212 -10.14 -2.64 -14.07
C LEU A 212 -10.78 -2.81 -12.70
N THR A 213 -10.67 -4.01 -12.12
CA THR A 213 -11.09 -4.26 -10.73
C THR A 213 -9.95 -4.79 -9.88
N TYR A 214 -9.91 -4.34 -8.62
CA TYR A 214 -9.03 -4.88 -7.59
C TYR A 214 -9.69 -4.75 -6.22
N PHE A 215 -10.29 -5.83 -5.74
CA PHE A 215 -11.01 -5.89 -4.47
C PHE A 215 -10.27 -6.76 -3.47
N LEU A 216 -9.78 -6.18 -2.36
CA LEU A 216 -9.05 -6.87 -1.31
C LEU A 216 -9.97 -7.66 -0.36
N GLY A 217 -11.17 -7.15 -0.10
CA GLY A 217 -12.20 -7.81 0.70
C GLY A 217 -13.15 -8.71 -0.10
N GLY A 218 -12.87 -8.86 -1.40
CA GLY A 218 -13.79 -9.51 -2.33
C GLY A 218 -14.93 -8.61 -2.79
N CYS A 219 -15.74 -9.10 -3.69
CA CYS A 219 -16.85 -8.37 -4.32
C CYS A 219 -18.13 -9.18 -4.14
N SER A 220 -19.21 -8.56 -3.66
CA SER A 220 -20.53 -9.21 -3.60
C SER A 220 -21.07 -9.49 -5.02
N GLU A 221 -22.02 -10.40 -5.14
CA GLU A 221 -22.66 -10.67 -6.45
C GLU A 221 -23.31 -9.42 -7.01
N GLU A 222 -24.00 -8.62 -6.20
CA GLU A 222 -24.63 -7.36 -6.62
C GLU A 222 -23.64 -6.36 -7.20
N VAL A 223 -22.50 -6.16 -6.53
CA VAL A 223 -21.44 -5.28 -7.04
C VAL A 223 -20.82 -5.85 -8.31
N ARG A 224 -20.72 -7.16 -8.42
CA ARG A 224 -20.19 -7.83 -9.62
C ARG A 224 -21.13 -7.64 -10.80
N ASP A 225 -22.43 -7.92 -10.62
CA ASP A 225 -23.44 -7.75 -11.66
C ASP A 225 -23.51 -6.28 -12.14
N TYR A 226 -23.39 -5.35 -11.20
CA TYR A 226 -23.29 -3.93 -11.51
C TYR A 226 -22.05 -3.61 -12.38
N ILE A 227 -20.87 -4.11 -11.99
CA ILE A 227 -19.62 -3.91 -12.75
C ILE A 227 -19.75 -4.49 -14.16
N GLU A 228 -20.27 -5.70 -14.29
CA GLU A 228 -20.49 -6.36 -15.59
C GLU A 228 -21.50 -5.59 -16.45
N GLY A 229 -22.58 -5.08 -15.87
CA GLY A 229 -23.55 -4.23 -16.54
C GLY A 229 -22.93 -2.93 -17.08
N ILE A 230 -22.13 -2.23 -16.26
CA ILE A 230 -21.39 -1.03 -16.71
C ILE A 230 -20.41 -1.37 -17.84
N ALA A 231 -19.67 -2.45 -17.71
CA ALA A 231 -18.71 -2.87 -18.73
C ALA A 231 -19.41 -3.21 -20.06
N GLN A 232 -20.52 -3.96 -20.02
CA GLN A 232 -21.31 -4.31 -21.20
C GLN A 232 -21.88 -3.07 -21.88
N ALA A 233 -22.48 -2.15 -21.11
CA ALA A 233 -23.08 -0.92 -21.66
C ALA A 233 -22.05 -0.01 -22.35
N ASN A 234 -20.74 -0.11 -22.01
CA ASN A 234 -19.68 0.72 -22.56
C ASN A 234 -18.69 -0.05 -23.45
N GLU A 235 -18.99 -1.29 -23.81
CA GLU A 235 -18.14 -2.16 -24.63
C GLU A 235 -16.73 -2.33 -24.04
N LEU A 236 -16.62 -2.50 -22.71
CA LEU A 236 -15.38 -2.66 -21.99
C LEU A 236 -15.17 -4.13 -21.60
N LYS A 237 -13.93 -4.57 -21.68
CA LYS A 237 -13.48 -5.84 -21.10
C LYS A 237 -13.27 -5.67 -19.59
N VAL A 238 -13.78 -6.56 -18.78
CA VAL A 238 -13.46 -6.56 -17.35
C VAL A 238 -12.12 -7.28 -17.12
N ILE A 239 -11.17 -6.60 -16.46
CA ILE A 239 -9.91 -7.17 -16.01
C ILE A 239 -9.94 -7.22 -14.48
N ASP A 240 -10.06 -8.43 -13.93
CA ASP A 240 -10.08 -8.67 -12.49
C ASP A 240 -8.70 -9.09 -12.00
N LEU A 241 -8.08 -8.25 -11.17
CA LEU A 241 -6.79 -8.57 -10.59
C LEU A 241 -6.93 -9.51 -9.39
N TYR A 242 -6.19 -10.62 -9.46
CA TYR A 242 -6.13 -11.60 -8.39
C TYR A 242 -5.42 -11.04 -7.16
N ASN A 243 -5.98 -11.33 -5.98
CA ASN A 243 -5.30 -11.15 -4.69
C ASN A 243 -5.41 -12.44 -3.84
N GLU A 244 -4.53 -12.60 -2.88
CA GLU A 244 -4.44 -13.82 -2.05
C GLU A 244 -5.50 -13.90 -0.94
N PHE A 245 -6.21 -12.81 -0.66
CA PHE A 245 -7.24 -12.75 0.37
C PHE A 245 -8.61 -13.23 -0.12
N LEU A 246 -8.75 -13.49 -1.43
CA LEU A 246 -9.96 -14.05 -2.02
C LEU A 246 -10.18 -15.49 -1.54
N ASP A 247 -11.40 -15.78 -1.13
CA ASP A 247 -11.77 -17.13 -0.77
C ASP A 247 -11.97 -18.05 -2.00
N LYS A 248 -12.11 -19.36 -1.77
CA LYS A 248 -12.23 -20.34 -2.86
C LYS A 248 -13.47 -20.13 -3.71
N SER A 249 -14.59 -19.72 -3.11
CA SER A 249 -15.86 -19.51 -3.82
C SER A 249 -15.76 -18.37 -4.81
N GLN A 250 -15.00 -17.33 -4.46
CA GLN A 250 -14.76 -16.17 -5.31
C GLN A 250 -13.82 -16.46 -6.48
N ILE A 251 -12.97 -17.52 -6.37
CA ILE A 251 -11.92 -17.80 -7.37
C ILE A 251 -12.38 -18.85 -8.40
N GLU A 252 -13.18 -19.85 -8.02
CA GLU A 252 -13.41 -21.04 -8.83
C GLU A 252 -14.13 -20.80 -10.16
N ASN A 253 -14.94 -19.76 -10.28
CA ASN A 253 -15.82 -19.54 -11.44
C ASN A 253 -15.44 -18.32 -12.32
N LYS A 254 -14.26 -17.74 -12.10
CA LYS A 254 -13.87 -16.48 -12.76
C LYS A 254 -12.45 -16.55 -13.34
N LYS A 255 -12.22 -15.74 -14.39
CA LYS A 255 -10.89 -15.54 -14.94
C LYS A 255 -10.20 -14.42 -14.16
N TRP A 256 -9.13 -14.76 -13.46
CA TRP A 256 -8.28 -13.84 -12.72
C TRP A 256 -6.98 -13.55 -13.45
N PHE A 257 -6.49 -12.31 -13.30
CA PHE A 257 -5.24 -11.87 -13.88
C PHE A 257 -4.20 -11.63 -12.80
N ALA A 258 -2.99 -12.16 -13.01
CA ALA A 258 -1.84 -11.92 -12.14
C ALA A 258 -0.94 -10.88 -12.80
N ALA A 259 -0.65 -9.80 -12.09
CA ALA A 259 0.24 -8.72 -12.51
C ALA A 259 1.40 -8.56 -11.51
N ASP A 260 2.50 -7.93 -11.93
CA ASP A 260 3.50 -7.39 -11.02
C ASP A 260 3.14 -5.94 -10.60
N PRO A 261 3.84 -5.34 -9.61
CA PRO A 261 3.52 -3.97 -9.20
C PRO A 261 3.66 -2.91 -10.29
N GLY A 262 4.61 -3.06 -11.24
CA GLY A 262 4.71 -2.15 -12.40
C GLY A 262 3.59 -2.37 -13.41
N GLU A 263 3.17 -3.63 -13.61
CA GLU A 263 2.01 -3.96 -14.43
C GLU A 263 0.70 -3.44 -13.79
N PHE A 264 0.60 -3.44 -12.44
CA PHE A 264 -0.53 -2.86 -11.73
C PHE A 264 -0.64 -1.34 -11.95
N ALA A 265 0.47 -0.61 -11.83
CA ALA A 265 0.50 0.83 -12.08
C ALA A 265 0.10 1.14 -13.53
N TRP A 266 0.67 0.41 -14.51
CA TRP A 266 0.34 0.53 -15.91
C TRP A 266 -1.15 0.25 -16.19
N LEU A 267 -1.71 -0.79 -15.59
CA LEU A 267 -3.12 -1.15 -15.78
C LEU A 267 -4.07 -0.04 -15.30
N ILE A 268 -3.75 0.63 -14.21
CA ILE A 268 -4.56 1.75 -13.73
C ILE A 268 -4.42 2.96 -14.65
N GLU A 269 -3.20 3.27 -15.10
CA GLU A 269 -3.01 4.41 -16.01
C GLU A 269 -3.80 4.28 -17.31
N HIS A 270 -4.01 3.03 -17.78
CA HIS A 270 -4.59 2.77 -19.11
C HIS A 270 -6.02 2.20 -19.08
N CYS A 271 -6.66 2.07 -17.91
CA CYS A 271 -8.06 1.68 -17.85
C CYS A 271 -9.00 2.86 -18.08
N GLU A 272 -10.19 2.57 -18.60
CA GLU A 272 -11.25 3.57 -18.76
C GLU A 272 -11.93 3.89 -17.41
N LEU A 273 -11.99 2.92 -16.51
CA LEU A 273 -12.59 3.03 -15.19
C LEU A 273 -11.93 2.05 -14.22
N MET A 274 -11.63 2.50 -13.00
CA MET A 274 -11.18 1.66 -11.90
C MET A 274 -12.29 1.48 -10.88
N MET A 275 -12.67 0.24 -10.56
CA MET A 275 -13.58 -0.08 -9.46
C MET A 275 -12.88 -0.92 -8.40
N THR A 276 -12.82 -0.44 -7.14
CA THR A 276 -11.92 -1.02 -6.14
C THR A 276 -12.37 -0.76 -4.70
N ASP A 277 -11.87 -1.56 -3.75
CA ASP A 277 -11.88 -1.29 -2.32
C ASP A 277 -10.44 -1.02 -1.79
N SER A 278 -9.48 -0.90 -2.72
CA SER A 278 -8.06 -0.75 -2.41
C SER A 278 -7.66 0.72 -2.29
N PHE A 279 -7.05 1.09 -1.16
CA PHE A 279 -6.48 2.42 -0.96
C PHE A 279 -5.50 2.80 -2.11
N HIS A 280 -4.58 1.91 -2.45
CA HIS A 280 -3.61 2.20 -3.52
C HIS A 280 -4.24 2.14 -4.93
N GLY A 281 -5.32 1.38 -5.10
CA GLY A 281 -6.13 1.48 -6.32
C GLY A 281 -6.65 2.90 -6.53
N CYS A 282 -7.21 3.51 -5.48
CA CYS A 282 -7.67 4.90 -5.52
C CYS A 282 -6.51 5.89 -5.71
N VAL A 283 -5.40 5.72 -4.98
CA VAL A 283 -4.23 6.62 -5.09
C VAL A 283 -3.65 6.63 -6.51
N PHE A 284 -3.47 5.47 -7.13
CA PHE A 284 -2.95 5.40 -8.51
C PHE A 284 -3.95 5.93 -9.55
N SER A 285 -5.26 5.79 -9.30
CA SER A 285 -6.28 6.44 -10.12
C SER A 285 -6.20 7.97 -10.04
N ILE A 286 -5.96 8.50 -8.83
CA ILE A 286 -5.76 9.94 -8.61
C ILE A 286 -4.49 10.44 -9.32
N ILE A 287 -3.36 9.74 -9.18
CA ILE A 287 -2.07 10.10 -9.82
C ILE A 287 -2.23 10.18 -11.34
N ASN A 288 -3.01 9.28 -11.92
CA ASN A 288 -3.21 9.16 -13.36
C ASN A 288 -4.47 9.89 -13.88
N GLU A 289 -5.22 10.55 -13.00
CA GLU A 289 -6.49 11.23 -13.33
C GLU A 289 -7.50 10.30 -14.03
N VAL A 290 -7.52 9.04 -13.63
CA VAL A 290 -8.44 8.01 -14.15
C VAL A 290 -9.74 8.05 -13.36
N PRO A 291 -10.92 7.93 -14.01
CA PRO A 291 -12.19 7.76 -13.30
C PRO A 291 -12.12 6.53 -12.39
N PHE A 292 -12.58 6.65 -11.15
CA PHE A 292 -12.65 5.51 -10.25
C PHE A 292 -13.85 5.57 -9.32
N ARG A 293 -14.22 4.41 -8.77
CA ARG A 293 -15.17 4.31 -7.67
C ARG A 293 -14.62 3.41 -6.59
N CYS A 294 -14.66 3.92 -5.36
CA CYS A 294 -14.20 3.22 -4.17
C CYS A 294 -15.40 2.61 -3.42
N PHE A 295 -15.49 1.31 -3.40
CA PHE A 295 -16.54 0.57 -2.69
C PHE A 295 -16.13 0.27 -1.25
N LYS A 296 -17.11 0.12 -0.36
CA LYS A 296 -16.88 -0.37 0.99
C LYS A 296 -16.29 -1.78 0.93
N ARG A 297 -15.26 -2.02 1.72
CA ARG A 297 -14.67 -3.34 1.81
C ARG A 297 -15.65 -4.31 2.45
N GLY A 298 -15.88 -5.44 1.78
CA GLY A 298 -16.68 -6.54 2.30
C GLY A 298 -15.93 -7.36 3.36
N GLY A 299 -16.68 -8.22 4.09
CA GLY A 299 -16.12 -9.14 5.09
C GLY A 299 -15.84 -8.51 6.46
N ASN A 300 -15.28 -9.31 7.38
CA ASN A 300 -14.91 -8.92 8.75
C ASN A 300 -13.59 -8.15 8.84
N VAL A 301 -13.18 -7.48 7.78
CA VAL A 301 -11.92 -6.71 7.77
C VAL A 301 -12.17 -5.37 8.44
N ALA A 302 -11.27 -4.98 9.35
CA ALA A 302 -11.33 -3.74 10.10
C ALA A 302 -11.69 -2.54 9.21
N ASN A 303 -12.55 -1.67 9.71
CA ASN A 303 -13.06 -0.49 9.01
C ASN A 303 -11.87 0.40 8.57
N MET A 304 -11.56 0.36 7.29
CA MET A 304 -10.45 1.12 6.70
C MET A 304 -10.89 2.49 6.17
N SER A 305 -12.08 2.95 6.55
CA SER A 305 -12.69 4.20 6.05
C SER A 305 -11.89 5.44 6.43
N SER A 306 -11.23 5.46 7.59
CA SER A 306 -10.47 6.63 8.06
C SER A 306 -9.37 7.06 7.08
N ARG A 307 -8.67 6.12 6.45
CA ARG A 307 -7.63 6.41 5.45
C ARG A 307 -8.20 6.97 4.16
N MET A 308 -9.32 6.40 3.70
CA MET A 308 -10.04 6.89 2.52
C MET A 308 -10.60 8.29 2.77
N ASN A 309 -11.24 8.49 3.93
CA ASN A 309 -11.78 9.78 4.33
C ASN A 309 -10.69 10.86 4.41
N THR A 310 -9.51 10.52 4.99
CA THR A 310 -8.37 11.44 5.02
C THR A 310 -7.87 11.77 3.61
N LEU A 311 -7.69 10.75 2.75
CA LEU A 311 -7.22 10.92 1.38
C LEU A 311 -8.19 11.81 0.57
N PHE A 312 -9.45 11.42 0.53
CA PHE A 312 -10.45 12.10 -0.28
C PHE A 312 -10.77 13.49 0.26
N GLY A 313 -10.82 13.65 1.59
CA GLY A 313 -11.02 14.95 2.23
C GLY A 313 -9.87 15.92 1.97
N LYS A 314 -8.61 15.46 2.10
CA LYS A 314 -7.43 16.30 1.78
C LYS A 314 -7.41 16.77 0.32
N LEU A 315 -7.85 15.93 -0.60
CA LEU A 315 -7.83 16.23 -2.04
C LEU A 315 -9.12 16.89 -2.54
N ASN A 316 -10.13 17.08 -1.68
CA ASN A 316 -11.44 17.65 -2.01
C ASN A 316 -12.18 16.87 -3.13
N ILE A 317 -12.13 15.54 -3.09
CA ILE A 317 -12.72 14.64 -4.09
C ILE A 317 -13.76 13.68 -3.51
N SER A 318 -14.24 13.93 -2.28
CA SER A 318 -15.14 12.99 -1.56
C SER A 318 -16.46 12.74 -2.29
N ASP A 319 -16.98 13.72 -2.99
CA ASP A 319 -18.37 13.73 -3.47
C ASP A 319 -18.66 12.71 -4.59
N TRP A 320 -17.63 12.33 -5.36
CA TRP A 320 -17.82 11.45 -6.51
C TRP A 320 -17.03 10.13 -6.47
N CYS A 321 -16.09 9.99 -5.54
CA CYS A 321 -15.22 8.82 -5.52
C CYS A 321 -15.78 7.61 -4.74
N ILE A 322 -16.89 7.78 -4.01
CA ILE A 322 -17.58 6.69 -3.31
C ILE A 322 -18.53 5.99 -4.26
N GLY A 323 -18.31 4.70 -4.49
CA GLY A 323 -19.12 3.90 -5.41
C GLY A 323 -20.44 3.43 -4.81
N ASP A 324 -21.50 3.51 -5.61
CA ASP A 324 -22.83 2.98 -5.31
C ASP A 324 -23.33 2.18 -6.53
N ILE A 325 -23.98 1.04 -6.29
CA ILE A 325 -24.57 0.18 -7.33
C ILE A 325 -25.80 0.81 -8.02
N THR A 326 -26.26 1.95 -7.52
CA THR A 326 -27.36 2.72 -8.12
C THR A 326 -26.90 3.80 -9.10
N GLU A 327 -25.58 4.03 -9.22
CA GLU A 327 -25.04 5.02 -10.12
C GLU A 327 -25.30 4.67 -11.60
N SER A 328 -25.63 5.69 -12.40
CA SER A 328 -25.77 5.51 -13.85
C SER A 328 -24.42 5.28 -14.53
N SER A 329 -24.48 4.66 -15.72
CA SER A 329 -23.27 4.44 -16.54
C SER A 329 -22.51 5.74 -16.85
N GLU A 330 -23.21 6.84 -17.08
CA GLU A 330 -22.57 8.15 -17.32
C GLU A 330 -21.89 8.68 -16.05
N HIS A 331 -22.54 8.53 -14.90
CA HIS A 331 -22.02 9.08 -13.63
C HIS A 331 -20.76 8.36 -13.16
N VAL A 332 -20.62 7.05 -13.37
CA VAL A 332 -19.43 6.31 -12.92
C VAL A 332 -18.13 6.73 -13.61
N PHE A 333 -18.22 7.31 -14.82
CA PHE A 333 -17.07 7.87 -15.53
C PHE A 333 -16.80 9.33 -15.19
N TYR A 334 -17.67 9.96 -14.39
CA TYR A 334 -17.42 11.32 -13.93
C TYR A 334 -16.18 11.40 -13.05
N LYS A 335 -15.38 12.43 -13.30
CA LYS A 335 -14.21 12.78 -12.51
C LYS A 335 -14.02 14.29 -12.52
N ASP A 336 -13.58 14.84 -11.40
CA ASP A 336 -13.17 16.23 -11.30
C ASP A 336 -11.86 16.32 -10.49
N TYR A 337 -10.76 16.41 -11.19
CA TYR A 337 -9.42 16.55 -10.60
C TYR A 337 -8.95 18.03 -10.56
N THR A 338 -9.87 18.98 -10.71
CA THR A 338 -9.55 20.42 -10.65
C THR A 338 -8.93 20.76 -9.29
N GLY A 339 -7.73 21.34 -9.33
CA GLY A 339 -6.99 21.72 -8.12
C GLY A 339 -6.29 20.58 -7.37
N VAL A 340 -6.58 19.31 -7.67
CA VAL A 340 -5.95 18.17 -6.98
C VAL A 340 -4.44 18.18 -7.13
N LYS A 341 -3.93 18.50 -8.32
CA LYS A 341 -2.49 18.59 -8.57
C LYS A 341 -1.79 19.62 -7.66
N ASP A 342 -2.40 20.79 -7.47
CA ASP A 342 -1.84 21.84 -6.63
C ASP A 342 -1.82 21.43 -5.15
N ILE A 343 -2.84 20.68 -4.71
CA ILE A 343 -2.87 20.12 -3.35
C ILE A 343 -1.75 19.08 -3.20
N ILE A 344 -1.60 18.17 -4.15
CA ILE A 344 -0.54 17.16 -4.11
C ILE A 344 0.85 17.81 -4.07
N GLU A 345 1.10 18.85 -4.85
CA GLU A 345 2.41 19.54 -4.82
C GLU A 345 2.67 20.23 -3.47
N LYS A 346 1.66 20.77 -2.81
CA LYS A 346 1.78 21.32 -1.43
C LYS A 346 2.09 20.19 -0.43
N GLU A 347 1.41 19.06 -0.52
CA GLU A 347 1.65 17.91 0.35
C GLU A 347 3.05 17.29 0.12
N LYS A 348 3.54 17.27 -1.13
CA LYS A 348 4.91 16.86 -1.44
C LYS A 348 5.92 17.80 -0.77
N ALA A 349 5.74 19.12 -0.91
CA ALA A 349 6.62 20.11 -0.29
C ALA A 349 6.62 19.97 1.24
N PHE A 350 5.46 19.70 1.84
CA PHE A 350 5.33 19.45 3.27
C PHE A 350 6.06 18.17 3.70
N ALA A 351 5.87 17.07 3.00
CA ALA A 351 6.54 15.79 3.27
C ALA A 351 8.07 15.90 3.09
N TYR A 352 8.50 16.64 2.08
CA TYR A 352 9.92 16.94 1.83
C TYR A 352 10.54 17.68 3.03
N LYS A 353 9.87 18.76 3.46
CA LYS A 353 10.31 19.56 4.63
C LYS A 353 10.35 18.70 5.90
N TYR A 354 9.33 17.86 6.11
CA TYR A 354 9.26 16.97 7.26
C TYR A 354 10.47 16.01 7.29
N LEU A 355 10.71 15.28 6.19
CA LEU A 355 11.81 14.30 6.14
C LEU A 355 13.18 14.96 6.22
N LYS A 356 13.42 16.09 5.56
CA LYS A 356 14.68 16.84 5.71
C LYS A 356 14.93 17.22 7.16
N GLY A 357 13.93 17.78 7.85
CA GLY A 357 14.04 18.13 9.26
C GLY A 357 14.25 16.91 10.18
N ALA A 358 13.52 15.81 9.94
CA ALA A 358 13.66 14.59 10.73
C ALA A 358 15.05 13.92 10.56
N LEU A 359 15.60 13.98 9.33
CA LEU A 359 16.90 13.42 8.99
C LEU A 359 18.08 14.36 9.27
N ASN A 360 17.84 15.62 9.69
CA ASN A 360 18.84 16.69 9.85
C ASN A 360 19.64 16.94 8.55
N ILE A 361 18.94 16.96 7.39
CA ILE A 361 19.52 17.29 6.08
C ILE A 361 19.21 18.76 5.75
N GLU A 362 20.19 19.51 5.30
CA GLU A 362 20.04 20.90 4.86
C GLU A 362 19.27 21.09 3.54
#